data_8cd6d6e71800a0ec4c01930715df536b
#
_entry.id   8cd6d6e71800a0ec4c01930715df536b
#
_cell.length_a   1.000
_cell.length_b   1.000
_cell.length_c   1.000
_cell.angle_alpha   90.00
_cell.angle_beta   90.00
_cell.angle_gamma   90.00
#
_symmetry.space_group_name_H-M   'P 1'
#
loop_
_entity.id
_entity.type
_entity.pdbx_description
1 polymer ?
#
loop_
_entity_poly.entity_id
_entity_poly.type
_entity_poly.pdbx_seq_one_letter_code
_entity_poly.pdbx_strand_id
1 'polypeptide(L)'
;MIRVLLADDQTLVREAFAMLVESAPDMEVVGQAATGREAAELARSARAELVVMDIRMPDLDGIEATRLIAADEDLAGVRVLVLTTYDTDENIVDALRAGASGFLVKDTRPAELLDAIRTVAAGESLLSPGPTARLIERFLRSPCAPMAGGPECLSEREREVLTLVARGLNNTEVAESLGLSPLTAKTHVSRIMGKLGARDRAQLVIVAYESGMVTPGNL
;
A
#
# COMPACT_ATOMS: atom_id res chain seq x y z
N MET A 1 0.04 9.49 17.60
CA MET A 1 -0.23 10.55 16.60
C MET A 1 0.48 10.12 15.34
N ILE A 2 -0.24 9.98 14.23
CA ILE A 2 0.33 9.49 12.95
C ILE A 2 1.12 10.63 12.30
N ARG A 3 2.37 10.39 11.99
CA ARG A 3 3.31 11.38 11.43
C ARG A 3 3.26 11.32 9.90
N VAL A 4 2.55 12.26 9.29
CA VAL A 4 2.25 12.29 7.85
C VAL A 4 3.17 13.26 7.12
N LEU A 5 3.87 12.78 6.08
CA LEU A 5 4.57 13.59 5.10
C LEU A 5 3.70 13.72 3.85
N LEU A 6 3.57 14.92 3.31
CA LEU A 6 2.81 15.19 2.09
C LEU A 6 3.78 15.50 0.94
N ALA A 7 3.64 14.78 -0.18
CA ALA A 7 4.46 14.98 -1.37
C ALA A 7 3.57 15.18 -2.60
N ASP A 8 3.58 16.39 -3.14
CA ASP A 8 2.79 16.82 -4.29
C ASP A 8 3.44 18.10 -4.89
N ASP A 9 3.59 18.18 -6.19
CA ASP A 9 4.20 19.35 -6.84
C ASP A 9 3.28 20.58 -6.84
N GLN A 10 1.97 20.38 -6.70
CA GLN A 10 0.97 21.42 -6.68
C GLN A 10 0.81 22.00 -5.25
N THR A 11 1.38 23.18 -5.02
CA THR A 11 1.36 23.82 -3.69
C THR A 11 -0.05 23.94 -3.10
N LEU A 12 -1.04 24.35 -3.91
CA LEU A 12 -2.41 24.54 -3.43
C LEU A 12 -3.04 23.21 -2.96
N VAL A 13 -2.78 22.11 -3.68
CA VAL A 13 -3.26 20.77 -3.34
C VAL A 13 -2.59 20.30 -2.07
N ARG A 14 -1.28 20.47 -1.97
CA ARG A 14 -0.49 20.09 -0.80
C ARG A 14 -0.94 20.82 0.47
N GLU A 15 -1.18 22.13 0.38
CA GLU A 15 -1.71 22.92 1.49
C GLU A 15 -3.13 22.50 1.90
N ALA A 16 -4.00 22.18 0.93
CA ALA A 16 -5.34 21.71 1.23
C ALA A 16 -5.31 20.36 1.97
N PHE A 17 -4.45 19.44 1.57
CA PHE A 17 -4.26 18.16 2.28
C PHE A 17 -3.60 18.36 3.65
N ALA A 18 -2.68 19.32 3.80
CA ALA A 18 -2.11 19.64 5.10
C ALA A 18 -3.19 20.11 6.08
N MET A 19 -4.03 21.06 5.67
CA MET A 19 -5.15 21.51 6.51
C MET A 19 -6.11 20.36 6.86
N LEU A 20 -6.38 19.45 5.91
CA LEU A 20 -7.25 18.31 6.16
C LEU A 20 -6.65 17.35 7.18
N VAL A 21 -5.38 16.97 7.03
CA VAL A 21 -4.67 16.07 7.94
C VAL A 21 -4.58 16.68 9.34
N GLU A 22 -4.23 17.96 9.44
CA GLU A 22 -4.14 18.69 10.72
C GLU A 22 -5.49 18.88 11.41
N SER A 23 -6.62 18.77 10.67
CA SER A 23 -7.95 18.80 11.27
C SER A 23 -8.26 17.53 12.10
N ALA A 24 -7.51 16.46 11.90
CA ALA A 24 -7.68 15.21 12.62
C ALA A 24 -6.79 15.16 13.87
N PRO A 25 -7.34 14.96 15.09
CA PRO A 25 -6.58 15.07 16.34
C PRO A 25 -5.56 13.94 16.55
N ASP A 26 -5.62 12.90 15.74
CA ASP A 26 -4.75 11.72 15.77
C ASP A 26 -3.60 11.75 14.73
N MET A 27 -3.48 12.86 13.97
CA MET A 27 -2.50 13.02 12.90
C MET A 27 -1.72 14.32 13.06
N GLU A 28 -0.51 14.38 12.50
CA GLU A 28 0.29 15.59 12.35
C GLU A 28 1.03 15.60 11.01
N VAL A 29 1.13 16.76 10.36
CA VAL A 29 1.96 16.95 9.17
C VAL A 29 3.39 17.23 9.61
N VAL A 30 4.31 16.31 9.33
CA VAL A 30 5.72 16.41 9.75
C VAL A 30 6.62 16.99 8.66
N GLY A 31 6.11 17.16 7.45
CA GLY A 31 6.83 17.77 6.34
C GLY A 31 5.99 17.84 5.07
N GLN A 32 6.46 18.67 4.14
CA GLN A 32 5.87 18.83 2.82
C GLN A 32 6.99 18.83 1.78
N ALA A 33 6.81 18.09 0.68
CA ALA A 33 7.75 17.94 -0.42
C ALA A 33 7.09 18.31 -1.76
N ALA A 34 7.83 18.93 -2.64
CA ALA A 34 7.39 19.25 -4.00
C ALA A 34 7.97 18.31 -5.05
N THR A 35 8.91 17.43 -4.68
CA THR A 35 9.55 16.46 -5.54
C THR A 35 9.70 15.10 -4.83
N GLY A 36 9.81 14.02 -5.59
CA GLY A 36 10.02 12.70 -5.02
C GLY A 36 11.35 12.58 -4.26
N ARG A 37 12.39 13.28 -4.70
CA ARG A 37 13.69 13.32 -4.01
C ARG A 37 13.57 13.95 -2.63
N GLU A 38 12.94 15.12 -2.57
CA GLU A 38 12.67 15.82 -1.31
C GLU A 38 11.81 14.97 -0.38
N ALA A 39 10.82 14.27 -0.92
CA ALA A 39 9.97 13.35 -0.15
C ALA A 39 10.78 12.21 0.50
N ALA A 40 11.71 11.58 -0.24
CA ALA A 40 12.54 10.51 0.30
C ALA A 40 13.52 11.02 1.40
N GLU A 41 14.09 12.21 1.22
CA GLU A 41 14.97 12.84 2.21
C GLU A 41 14.20 13.25 3.49
N LEU A 42 13.01 13.86 3.32
CA LEU A 42 12.17 14.28 4.43
C LEU A 42 11.56 13.09 5.17
N ALA A 43 11.24 12.00 4.50
CA ALA A 43 10.73 10.78 5.15
C ALA A 43 11.67 10.32 6.28
N ARG A 44 13.00 10.39 6.03
CA ARG A 44 14.03 10.04 7.02
C ARG A 44 14.19 11.15 8.08
N SER A 45 14.44 12.38 7.67
CA SER A 45 14.79 13.47 8.59
C SER A 45 13.63 13.87 9.50
N ALA A 46 12.41 13.86 8.99
CA ALA A 46 11.20 14.15 9.75
C ALA A 46 10.62 12.93 10.47
N ARG A 47 11.23 11.74 10.35
CA ARG A 47 10.71 10.48 10.94
C ARG A 47 9.24 10.26 10.62
N ALA A 48 8.87 10.36 9.34
CA ALA A 48 7.52 10.11 8.89
C ALA A 48 7.14 8.64 9.13
N GLU A 49 5.89 8.40 9.50
CA GLU A 49 5.32 7.06 9.57
C GLU A 49 4.57 6.70 8.29
N LEU A 50 4.02 7.74 7.65
CA LEU A 50 3.29 7.61 6.40
C LEU A 50 3.60 8.77 5.46
N VAL A 51 3.79 8.46 4.19
CA VAL A 51 3.93 9.43 3.11
C VAL A 51 2.70 9.36 2.21
N VAL A 52 1.97 10.47 2.08
CA VAL A 52 0.97 10.66 1.02
C VAL A 52 1.71 11.18 -0.20
N MET A 53 1.75 10.40 -1.27
CA MET A 53 2.65 10.58 -2.41
C MET A 53 1.89 10.78 -3.71
N ASP A 54 2.03 11.93 -4.35
CA ASP A 54 1.59 12.04 -5.75
C ASP A 54 2.57 11.30 -6.68
N ILE A 55 2.04 10.77 -7.78
CA ILE A 55 2.86 10.10 -8.79
C ILE A 55 3.62 11.11 -9.62
N ARG A 56 2.95 12.18 -10.08
CA ARG A 56 3.53 13.11 -11.04
C ARG A 56 4.18 14.29 -10.34
N MET A 57 5.47 14.17 -10.14
CA MET A 57 6.30 15.23 -9.58
C MET A 57 7.54 15.45 -10.45
N PRO A 58 8.11 16.67 -10.47
CA PRO A 58 9.35 16.96 -11.18
C PRO A 58 10.57 16.29 -10.51
N ASP A 59 11.69 16.21 -11.23
CA ASP A 59 12.96 15.64 -10.83
C ASP A 59 12.89 14.11 -10.62
N LEU A 60 12.21 13.66 -9.60
CA LEU A 60 11.96 12.25 -9.29
C LEU A 60 10.45 12.05 -9.11
N ASP A 61 9.86 11.15 -9.87
CA ASP A 61 8.43 10.85 -9.75
C ASP A 61 8.10 10.06 -8.46
N GLY A 62 6.81 10.00 -8.11
CA GLY A 62 6.38 9.36 -6.87
C GLY A 62 6.55 7.85 -6.84
N ILE A 63 6.57 7.17 -8.00
CA ILE A 63 6.81 5.72 -8.09
C ILE A 63 8.27 5.43 -7.77
N GLU A 64 9.19 6.17 -8.38
CA GLU A 64 10.62 6.04 -8.08
C GLU A 64 10.94 6.44 -6.63
N ALA A 65 10.32 7.51 -6.11
CA ALA A 65 10.45 7.90 -4.71
C ALA A 65 9.94 6.81 -3.76
N THR A 66 8.81 6.19 -4.09
CA THR A 66 8.27 5.05 -3.34
C THR A 66 9.26 3.88 -3.33
N ARG A 67 9.90 3.58 -4.46
CA ARG A 67 10.91 2.53 -4.56
C ARG A 67 12.13 2.83 -3.70
N LEU A 68 12.61 4.08 -3.68
CA LEU A 68 13.72 4.49 -2.81
C LEU A 68 13.38 4.35 -1.33
N ILE A 69 12.19 4.82 -0.92
CA ILE A 69 11.71 4.68 0.47
C ILE A 69 11.56 3.20 0.84
N ALA A 70 11.06 2.39 -0.09
CA ALA A 70 10.85 0.97 0.12
C ALA A 70 12.16 0.18 0.24
N ALA A 71 13.19 0.55 -0.50
CA ALA A 71 14.48 -0.12 -0.50
C ALA A 71 15.38 0.28 0.69
N ASP A 72 15.05 1.34 1.40
CA ASP A 72 15.86 1.87 2.50
C ASP A 72 15.54 1.16 3.82
N GLU A 73 16.52 0.47 4.40
CA GLU A 73 16.39 -0.24 5.67
C GLU A 73 16.04 0.69 6.84
N ASP A 74 16.54 1.92 6.84
CA ASP A 74 16.23 2.92 7.87
C ASP A 74 14.77 3.41 7.78
N LEU A 75 14.12 3.21 6.63
CA LEU A 75 12.73 3.56 6.36
C LEU A 75 11.78 2.34 6.31
N ALA A 76 12.22 1.19 6.80
CA ALA A 76 11.44 -0.06 6.75
C ALA A 76 10.04 0.05 7.41
N GLY A 77 9.86 0.98 8.35
CA GLY A 77 8.56 1.25 9.00
C GLY A 77 7.68 2.27 8.29
N VAL A 78 8.22 3.01 7.30
CA VAL A 78 7.49 4.06 6.59
C VAL A 78 6.54 3.44 5.57
N ARG A 79 5.28 3.85 5.59
CA ARG A 79 4.25 3.44 4.63
C ARG A 79 4.07 4.50 3.56
N VAL A 80 3.77 4.09 2.33
CA VAL A 80 3.48 5.03 1.24
C VAL A 80 2.05 4.80 0.75
N LEU A 81 1.23 5.85 0.88
CA LEU A 81 -0.11 5.93 0.29
C LEU A 81 -0.02 6.80 -0.96
N VAL A 82 -0.16 6.20 -2.12
CA VAL A 82 -0.14 6.93 -3.39
C VAL A 82 -1.49 7.61 -3.61
N LEU A 83 -1.46 8.89 -3.94
CA LEU A 83 -2.63 9.73 -4.20
C LEU A 83 -2.43 10.48 -5.52
N THR A 84 -3.23 10.19 -6.55
CA THR A 84 -3.05 10.75 -7.88
C THR A 84 -4.38 11.11 -8.57
N THR A 85 -4.30 12.00 -9.54
CA THR A 85 -5.44 12.33 -10.42
C THR A 85 -5.63 11.32 -11.55
N TYR A 86 -4.61 10.51 -11.85
CA TYR A 86 -4.62 9.57 -12.97
C TYR A 86 -4.51 8.13 -12.45
N ASP A 87 -5.63 7.44 -12.50
CA ASP A 87 -5.75 6.04 -12.09
C ASP A 87 -5.58 5.07 -13.28
N THR A 88 -4.52 5.27 -14.10
CA THR A 88 -4.21 4.28 -15.13
C THR A 88 -3.77 2.97 -14.48
N ASP A 89 -4.20 1.86 -15.06
CA ASP A 89 -3.85 0.53 -14.54
C ASP A 89 -2.33 0.33 -14.41
N GLU A 90 -1.55 1.00 -15.27
CA GLU A 90 -0.07 0.98 -15.21
C GLU A 90 0.46 1.62 -13.95
N ASN A 91 -0.01 2.80 -13.61
CA ASN A 91 0.42 3.52 -12.42
C ASN A 91 0.11 2.75 -11.14
N ILE A 92 -1.05 2.09 -11.06
CA ILE A 92 -1.44 1.30 -9.88
C ILE A 92 -0.46 0.14 -9.66
N VAL A 93 -0.21 -0.65 -10.71
CA VAL A 93 0.69 -1.81 -10.63
C VAL A 93 2.10 -1.38 -10.31
N ASP A 94 2.61 -0.34 -10.98
CA ASP A 94 3.98 0.12 -10.80
C ASP A 94 4.21 0.74 -9.40
N ALA A 95 3.22 1.47 -8.87
CA ALA A 95 3.27 1.99 -7.49
C ALA A 95 3.31 0.85 -6.47
N LEU A 96 2.46 -0.16 -6.62
CA LEU A 96 2.44 -1.31 -5.73
C LEU A 96 3.73 -2.14 -5.81
N ARG A 97 4.26 -2.37 -7.02
CA ARG A 97 5.57 -3.02 -7.21
C ARG A 97 6.72 -2.23 -6.62
N ALA A 98 6.62 -0.89 -6.64
CA ALA A 98 7.59 -0.02 -6.00
C ALA A 98 7.55 -0.09 -4.47
N GLY A 99 6.49 -0.66 -3.88
CA GLY A 99 6.34 -0.83 -2.44
C GLY A 99 5.27 0.05 -1.80
N ALA A 100 4.35 0.63 -2.60
CA ALA A 100 3.22 1.38 -2.06
C ALA A 100 2.31 0.48 -1.21
N SER A 101 1.89 0.98 -0.07
CA SER A 101 0.99 0.29 0.88
C SER A 101 -0.49 0.54 0.57
N GLY A 102 -0.79 1.54 -0.25
CA GLY A 102 -2.14 1.87 -0.70
C GLY A 102 -2.14 2.80 -1.90
N PHE A 103 -3.32 2.89 -2.54
CA PHE A 103 -3.53 3.74 -3.70
C PHE A 103 -4.93 4.35 -3.65
N LEU A 104 -5.02 5.67 -3.83
CA LEU A 104 -6.25 6.44 -3.91
C LEU A 104 -6.20 7.42 -5.08
N VAL A 105 -7.38 7.87 -5.50
CA VAL A 105 -7.53 8.98 -6.46
C VAL A 105 -7.75 10.29 -5.70
N LYS A 106 -7.27 11.41 -6.25
CA LYS A 106 -7.37 12.74 -5.61
C LYS A 106 -8.79 13.29 -5.49
N ASP A 107 -9.78 12.69 -6.18
CA ASP A 107 -11.19 13.02 -6.03
C ASP A 107 -11.89 12.26 -4.88
N THR A 108 -11.13 11.46 -4.14
CA THR A 108 -11.57 10.78 -2.92
C THR A 108 -12.07 11.80 -1.88
N ARG A 109 -13.18 11.48 -1.21
CA ARG A 109 -13.74 12.36 -0.18
C ARG A 109 -12.77 12.57 0.98
N PRO A 110 -12.74 13.78 1.59
CA PRO A 110 -11.82 14.08 2.69
C PRO A 110 -11.83 13.06 3.84
N ALA A 111 -13.02 12.60 4.25
CA ALA A 111 -13.15 11.61 5.31
C ALA A 111 -12.52 10.26 4.92
N GLU A 112 -12.68 9.84 3.68
CA GLU A 112 -12.10 8.60 3.15
C GLU A 112 -10.56 8.65 3.09
N LEU A 113 -9.98 9.83 2.78
CA LEU A 113 -8.53 10.01 2.83
C LEU A 113 -7.99 9.87 4.25
N LEU A 114 -8.64 10.48 5.25
CA LEU A 114 -8.25 10.34 6.66
C LEU A 114 -8.35 8.90 7.14
N ASP A 115 -9.42 8.18 6.75
CA ASP A 115 -9.58 6.77 7.10
C ASP A 115 -8.55 5.87 6.40
N ALA A 116 -8.19 6.22 5.16
CA ALA A 116 -7.12 5.56 4.42
C ALA A 116 -5.76 5.72 5.12
N ILE A 117 -5.44 6.92 5.56
CA ILE A 117 -4.21 7.19 6.33
C ILE A 117 -4.17 6.33 7.60
N ARG A 118 -5.28 6.25 8.36
CA ARG A 118 -5.36 5.40 9.56
C ARG A 118 -5.14 3.93 9.25
N THR A 119 -5.81 3.44 8.21
CA THR A 119 -5.75 2.04 7.77
C THR A 119 -4.32 1.66 7.37
N VAL A 120 -3.69 2.49 6.54
CA VAL A 120 -2.32 2.25 6.07
C VAL A 120 -1.32 2.36 7.22
N ALA A 121 -1.43 3.36 8.09
CA ALA A 121 -0.57 3.52 9.26
C ALA A 121 -0.69 2.33 10.24
N ALA A 122 -1.86 1.71 10.35
CA ALA A 122 -2.07 0.48 11.13
C ALA A 122 -1.42 -0.78 10.49
N GLY A 123 -0.80 -0.64 9.31
CA GLY A 123 -0.20 -1.76 8.56
C GLY A 123 -1.23 -2.59 7.79
N GLU A 124 -2.43 -2.08 7.62
CA GLU A 124 -3.45 -2.65 6.75
C GLU A 124 -3.33 -1.98 5.38
N SER A 125 -3.40 -2.76 4.30
CA SER A 125 -3.33 -2.18 2.95
C SER A 125 -4.69 -1.67 2.53
N LEU A 126 -4.70 -0.47 1.97
CA LEU A 126 -5.91 0.10 1.40
C LEU A 126 -5.77 0.16 -0.12
N LEU A 127 -6.51 -0.72 -0.78
CA LEU A 127 -6.84 -0.56 -2.18
C LEU A 127 -8.33 -0.25 -2.24
N SER A 128 -8.70 0.92 -2.76
CA SER A 128 -10.10 1.22 -3.07
C SER A 128 -10.68 0.12 -3.98
N PRO A 129 -11.98 -0.21 -3.93
CA PRO A 129 -12.55 -1.30 -4.72
C PRO A 129 -12.24 -1.22 -6.23
N GLY A 130 -12.20 -0.01 -6.79
CA GLY A 130 -11.84 0.20 -8.19
C GLY A 130 -10.41 -0.18 -8.54
N PRO A 131 -9.37 0.37 -7.86
CA PRO A 131 -7.98 -0.04 -8.03
C PRO A 131 -7.73 -1.53 -7.79
N THR A 132 -8.38 -2.14 -6.80
CA THR A 132 -8.25 -3.59 -6.55
C THR A 132 -8.76 -4.42 -7.73
N ALA A 133 -9.94 -4.10 -8.27
CA ALA A 133 -10.50 -4.80 -9.42
C ALA A 133 -9.60 -4.66 -10.66
N ARG A 134 -9.07 -3.45 -10.92
CA ARG A 134 -8.15 -3.20 -12.05
C ARG A 134 -6.80 -3.91 -11.87
N LEU A 135 -6.27 -3.95 -10.66
CA LEU A 135 -5.07 -4.72 -10.34
C LEU A 135 -5.27 -6.19 -10.69
N ILE A 136 -6.39 -6.78 -10.27
CA ILE A 136 -6.77 -8.15 -10.57
C ILE A 136 -6.90 -8.35 -12.09
N GLU A 137 -7.63 -7.49 -12.80
CA GLU A 137 -7.79 -7.59 -14.26
C GLU A 137 -6.46 -7.51 -15.03
N ARG A 138 -5.50 -6.72 -14.56
CA ARG A 138 -4.20 -6.60 -15.21
C ARG A 138 -3.31 -7.82 -14.97
N PHE A 139 -3.31 -8.39 -13.78
CA PHE A 139 -2.65 -9.68 -13.54
C PHE A 139 -3.26 -10.78 -14.41
N LEU A 140 -4.56 -10.65 -14.79
CA LEU A 140 -5.22 -11.51 -15.77
C LEU A 140 -4.57 -11.45 -17.17
N ARG A 141 -4.00 -10.33 -17.55
CA ARG A 141 -3.56 -10.06 -18.93
C ARG A 141 -2.07 -10.21 -19.17
N SER A 142 -1.23 -10.30 -18.13
CA SER A 142 0.23 -10.36 -18.27
C SER A 142 0.83 -11.61 -17.64
N PRO A 143 1.54 -12.47 -18.40
CA PRO A 143 2.33 -13.52 -17.81
C PRO A 143 3.51 -12.89 -17.06
N CYS A 144 3.53 -13.02 -15.74
CA CYS A 144 4.59 -12.50 -14.88
C CYS A 144 5.69 -13.54 -14.70
N ALA A 145 6.95 -13.10 -14.73
CA ALA A 145 8.09 -13.94 -14.40
C ALA A 145 8.08 -14.27 -12.89
N PRO A 146 8.37 -15.52 -12.48
CA PRO A 146 8.34 -15.90 -11.07
C PRO A 146 9.44 -15.17 -10.28
N MET A 147 9.07 -14.54 -9.16
CA MET A 147 10.00 -13.95 -8.20
C MET A 147 10.71 -15.03 -7.37
N ALA A 148 11.98 -14.80 -7.04
CA ALA A 148 12.77 -15.64 -6.15
C ALA A 148 12.28 -15.48 -4.70
N GLY A 149 11.65 -16.54 -4.14
CA GLY A 149 11.11 -16.58 -2.79
C GLY A 149 9.61 -16.88 -2.81
N GLY A 150 9.23 -18.05 -3.36
CA GLY A 150 7.85 -18.44 -3.57
C GLY A 150 7.14 -18.89 -2.28
N PRO A 151 5.80 -19.12 -2.35
CA PRO A 151 4.95 -19.54 -1.23
C PRO A 151 5.26 -20.94 -0.70
N GLU A 152 6.36 -21.54 -1.12
CA GLU A 152 6.83 -22.88 -0.68
C GLU A 152 7.17 -22.91 0.82
N CYS A 153 7.54 -21.76 1.40
CA CYS A 153 7.82 -21.63 2.84
C CYS A 153 6.55 -21.54 3.71
N LEU A 154 5.37 -21.45 3.10
CA LEU A 154 4.11 -21.33 3.81
C LEU A 154 3.51 -22.71 4.12
N SER A 155 2.94 -22.85 5.34
CA SER A 155 2.10 -24.02 5.67
C SER A 155 0.81 -24.03 4.84
N GLU A 156 0.11 -25.17 4.77
CA GLU A 156 -1.20 -25.25 4.09
C GLU A 156 -2.17 -24.18 4.59
N ARG A 157 -2.24 -23.99 5.91
CA ARG A 157 -3.12 -22.97 6.52
C ARG A 157 -2.75 -21.55 6.14
N GLU A 158 -1.47 -21.25 6.05
CA GLU A 158 -0.98 -19.93 5.60
C GLU A 158 -1.27 -19.70 4.11
N ARG A 159 -1.21 -20.74 3.28
CA ARG A 159 -1.60 -20.65 1.87
C ARG A 159 -3.09 -20.38 1.69
N GLU A 160 -3.95 -21.05 2.48
CA GLU A 160 -5.39 -20.76 2.50
C GLU A 160 -5.66 -19.30 2.85
N VAL A 161 -5.04 -18.80 3.92
CA VAL A 161 -5.16 -17.40 4.34
C VAL A 161 -4.67 -16.47 3.22
N LEU A 162 -3.49 -16.73 2.64
CA LEU A 162 -2.93 -15.89 1.57
C LEU A 162 -3.84 -15.88 0.33
N THR A 163 -4.45 -17.01 -0.01
CA THR A 163 -5.41 -17.09 -1.12
C THR A 163 -6.63 -16.22 -0.89
N LEU A 164 -7.19 -16.19 0.32
CA LEU A 164 -8.33 -15.35 0.66
C LEU A 164 -7.93 -13.85 0.69
N VAL A 165 -6.74 -13.54 1.22
CA VAL A 165 -6.17 -12.20 1.17
C VAL A 165 -6.01 -11.72 -0.27
N ALA A 166 -5.49 -12.55 -1.16
CA ALA A 166 -5.33 -12.24 -2.58
C ALA A 166 -6.66 -12.04 -3.32
N ARG A 167 -7.74 -12.63 -2.83
CA ARG A 167 -9.11 -12.41 -3.30
C ARG A 167 -9.75 -11.13 -2.75
N GLY A 168 -9.03 -10.37 -1.94
CA GLY A 168 -9.48 -9.09 -1.40
C GLY A 168 -10.25 -9.15 -0.07
N LEU A 169 -10.38 -10.34 0.55
CA LEU A 169 -11.08 -10.48 1.83
C LEU A 169 -10.32 -9.78 2.96
N ASN A 170 -11.01 -9.05 3.82
CA ASN A 170 -10.43 -8.48 5.05
C ASN A 170 -10.26 -9.55 6.15
N ASN A 171 -9.65 -9.20 7.30
CA ASN A 171 -9.34 -10.15 8.35
C ASN A 171 -10.60 -10.79 8.99
N THR A 172 -11.72 -10.07 9.02
CA THR A 172 -12.99 -10.60 9.53
C THR A 172 -13.56 -11.64 8.56
N GLU A 173 -13.59 -11.31 7.26
CA GLU A 173 -14.07 -12.21 6.21
C GLU A 173 -13.19 -13.47 6.07
N VAL A 174 -11.86 -13.31 6.20
CA VAL A 174 -10.92 -14.44 6.27
C VAL A 174 -11.20 -15.32 7.48
N ALA A 175 -11.45 -14.71 8.64
CA ALA A 175 -11.78 -15.43 9.87
C ALA A 175 -13.08 -16.23 9.72
N GLU A 176 -14.13 -15.62 9.19
CA GLU A 176 -15.42 -16.27 8.92
C GLU A 176 -15.28 -17.44 7.95
N SER A 177 -14.55 -17.23 6.84
CA SER A 177 -14.32 -18.27 5.81
C SER A 177 -13.57 -19.48 6.34
N LEU A 178 -12.70 -19.29 7.32
CA LEU A 178 -11.81 -20.34 7.85
C LEU A 178 -12.18 -20.84 9.24
N GLY A 179 -13.27 -20.35 9.83
CA GLY A 179 -13.69 -20.69 11.18
C GLY A 179 -12.71 -20.25 12.27
N LEU A 180 -12.10 -19.07 12.10
CA LEU A 180 -11.12 -18.47 13.02
C LEU A 180 -11.69 -17.26 13.75
N SER A 181 -10.96 -16.77 14.74
CA SER A 181 -11.21 -15.43 15.27
C SER A 181 -10.53 -14.37 14.37
N PRO A 182 -11.05 -13.13 14.29
CA PRO A 182 -10.39 -12.04 13.55
C PRO A 182 -8.95 -11.78 14.01
N LEU A 183 -8.68 -11.93 15.30
CA LEU A 183 -7.32 -11.80 15.86
C LEU A 183 -6.40 -12.92 15.36
N THR A 184 -6.91 -14.13 15.24
CA THR A 184 -6.14 -15.27 14.70
C THR A 184 -5.84 -15.06 13.21
N ALA A 185 -6.81 -14.60 12.43
CA ALA A 185 -6.61 -14.24 11.03
C ALA A 185 -5.54 -13.15 10.87
N LYS A 186 -5.62 -12.08 11.65
CA LYS A 186 -4.60 -11.01 11.69
C LYS A 186 -3.20 -11.58 12.01
N THR A 187 -3.11 -12.51 12.96
CA THR A 187 -1.83 -13.16 13.32
C THR A 187 -1.26 -13.98 12.17
N HIS A 188 -2.11 -14.73 11.45
CA HIS A 188 -1.67 -15.46 10.26
C HIS A 188 -1.16 -14.51 9.18
N VAL A 189 -1.90 -13.45 8.86
CA VAL A 189 -1.49 -12.45 7.86
C VAL A 189 -0.13 -11.86 8.24
N SER A 190 0.08 -11.46 9.49
CA SER A 190 1.35 -10.92 9.97
C SER A 190 2.52 -11.91 9.83
N ARG A 191 2.27 -13.20 10.14
CA ARG A 191 3.30 -14.25 9.97
C ARG A 191 3.64 -14.50 8.51
N ILE A 192 2.65 -14.48 7.62
CA ILE A 192 2.84 -14.63 6.19
C ILE A 192 3.67 -13.46 5.64
N MET A 193 3.36 -12.22 6.06
CA MET A 193 4.17 -11.06 5.71
C MET A 193 5.65 -11.24 6.10
N GLY A 194 5.91 -11.67 7.34
CA GLY A 194 7.28 -11.93 7.80
C GLY A 194 7.98 -13.03 7.01
N LYS A 195 7.28 -14.11 6.64
CA LYS A 195 7.86 -15.22 5.86
C LYS A 195 8.17 -14.87 4.42
N LEU A 196 7.32 -14.05 3.79
CA LEU A 196 7.46 -13.65 2.39
C LEU A 196 8.26 -12.35 2.23
N GLY A 197 8.68 -11.70 3.33
CA GLY A 197 9.34 -10.40 3.29
C GLY A 197 8.42 -9.27 2.80
N ALA A 198 7.10 -9.49 2.88
CA ALA A 198 6.12 -8.50 2.46
C ALA A 198 5.97 -7.42 3.54
N ARG A 199 6.04 -6.14 3.13
CA ARG A 199 5.96 -4.99 4.04
C ARG A 199 4.53 -4.71 4.52
N ASP A 200 3.55 -5.11 3.72
CA ASP A 200 2.13 -4.88 3.97
C ASP A 200 1.26 -5.88 3.20
N ARG A 201 -0.06 -5.74 3.36
CA ARG A 201 -1.05 -6.63 2.75
C ARG A 201 -1.08 -6.52 1.21
N ALA A 202 -0.81 -5.34 0.63
CA ALA A 202 -0.80 -5.18 -0.83
C ALA A 202 0.34 -6.00 -1.45
N GLN A 203 1.50 -6.04 -0.79
CA GLN A 203 2.62 -6.89 -1.20
C GLN A 203 2.27 -8.37 -1.13
N LEU A 204 1.48 -8.81 -0.17
CA LEU A 204 0.98 -10.19 -0.12
C LEU A 204 0.11 -10.54 -1.33
N VAL A 205 -0.77 -9.62 -1.74
CA VAL A 205 -1.60 -9.80 -2.94
C VAL A 205 -0.70 -9.95 -4.18
N ILE A 206 0.28 -9.06 -4.35
CA ILE A 206 1.23 -9.13 -5.46
C ILE A 206 1.96 -10.47 -5.49
N VAL A 207 2.56 -10.88 -4.37
CA VAL A 207 3.29 -12.15 -4.25
C VAL A 207 2.41 -13.35 -4.60
N ALA A 208 1.13 -13.37 -4.16
CA ALA A 208 0.21 -14.46 -4.43
C ALA A 208 -0.10 -14.60 -5.94
N TYR A 209 -0.25 -13.49 -6.65
CA TYR A 209 -0.49 -13.49 -8.09
C TYR A 209 0.80 -13.77 -8.89
N GLU A 210 1.91 -13.15 -8.54
CA GLU A 210 3.20 -13.33 -9.23
C GLU A 210 3.75 -14.75 -9.07
N SER A 211 3.47 -15.40 -7.93
CA SER A 211 3.83 -16.82 -7.73
C SER A 211 2.90 -17.80 -8.41
N GLY A 212 1.80 -17.34 -9.05
CA GLY A 212 0.80 -18.20 -9.66
C GLY A 212 -0.06 -18.99 -8.66
N MET A 213 0.01 -18.69 -7.36
CA MET A 213 -0.82 -19.33 -6.32
C MET A 213 -2.30 -19.01 -6.51
N VAL A 214 -2.59 -17.81 -6.97
CA VAL A 214 -3.93 -17.35 -7.33
C VAL A 214 -3.92 -16.99 -8.81
N THR A 215 -4.80 -17.64 -9.57
CA THR A 215 -5.05 -17.27 -10.96
C THR A 215 -6.39 -16.55 -11.03
N PRO A 216 -6.45 -15.47 -11.79
CA PRO A 216 -7.70 -14.76 -12.01
C PRO A 216 -8.71 -15.65 -12.76
N GLY A 217 -9.99 -15.58 -12.39
CA GLY A 217 -11.06 -16.34 -13.05
C GLY A 217 -11.57 -17.58 -12.31
N ASN A 218 -10.96 -18.00 -11.20
CA ASN A 218 -11.52 -18.97 -10.26
C ASN A 218 -12.12 -18.24 -9.04
N LEU A 219 -13.14 -17.43 -9.28
CA LEU A 219 -14.02 -16.84 -8.25
C LEU A 219 -15.19 -17.76 -7.97
#